data_581facce92563e7ccf6d6f66de0f882b
#
_entry.id   581facce92563e7ccf6d6f66de0f882b
#
_cell.length_a   1.000
_cell.length_b   1.000
_cell.length_c   1.000
_cell.angle_alpha   90.00
_cell.angle_beta   90.00
_cell.angle_gamma   90.00
#
_symmetry.space_group_name_H-M   'P 1'
#
loop_
_entity.id
_entity.type
_entity.pdbx_description
1 polymer ?
#
loop_
_entity_poly.entity_id
_entity_poly.type
_entity_poly.pdbx_seq_one_letter_code
_entity_poly.pdbx_strand_id
1 'polypeptide(L)'
;MITNTQILCTLSPELKSGFFSPDSNPADFLFFDIETTGLSPKNSRVFLIGMLFQKENSKDFELCQLLAESGEDKEEIRLLEAFYSIASSRKYLIHFNGSSFDIPYLLHRSQKLQVTPSFEKMEQIDLYRELLRMPCFFRQMPGHRQKDFESLVSYPRKDQLSGKEMIKFYQNYVKSPSKELLRLLLLHNSDDLKGMISLLNLGNLRQLLNQEYTIEQTEEVTETDLNGTPLRKLLFTLQLNHSVSALLSASLPFCYITVRNHKVKIKMPLYEGTLKYYYPDYQNYYYLPYEEEAVHKSVEIGRAHV
;
A
#
# COMPACT_ATOMS: atom_id res chain seq x y z
N MET A 1 -4.06 -13.67 29.63
CA MET A 1 -4.17 -13.44 28.18
C MET A 1 -5.51 -13.96 27.69
N ILE A 2 -6.27 -13.11 27.01
CA ILE A 2 -7.51 -13.48 26.31
C ILE A 2 -7.16 -13.84 24.88
N THR A 3 -7.72 -14.95 24.38
CA THR A 3 -7.71 -15.29 22.96
C THR A 3 -9.12 -15.17 22.43
N ASN A 4 -9.33 -14.27 21.46
CA ASN A 4 -10.60 -14.09 20.77
C ASN A 4 -10.45 -14.55 19.33
N THR A 5 -11.28 -15.48 18.90
CA THR A 5 -11.26 -15.99 17.53
C THR A 5 -12.60 -15.79 16.84
N GLN A 6 -12.55 -15.37 15.61
CA GLN A 6 -13.72 -15.21 14.74
C GLN A 6 -13.43 -15.77 13.36
N ILE A 7 -14.28 -16.63 12.86
CA ILE A 7 -14.20 -17.12 11.48
C ILE A 7 -14.82 -16.04 10.57
N LEU A 8 -14.05 -15.63 9.57
CA LEU A 8 -14.51 -14.76 8.49
C LEU A 8 -14.76 -15.65 7.28
N CYS A 9 -15.91 -15.47 6.64
CA CYS A 9 -16.21 -16.19 5.40
C CYS A 9 -15.20 -15.83 4.30
N THR A 10 -15.07 -16.70 3.33
CA THR A 10 -14.16 -16.72 2.18
C THR A 10 -13.75 -15.32 1.68
N LEU A 11 -12.44 -15.01 1.77
CA LEU A 11 -11.82 -13.79 1.24
C LEU A 11 -11.22 -14.02 -0.16
N SER A 12 -11.71 -15.01 -0.91
CA SER A 12 -11.08 -15.53 -2.13
C SER A 12 -10.83 -14.54 -3.26
N PRO A 13 -11.70 -13.55 -3.56
CA PRO A 13 -11.44 -12.62 -4.66
C PRO A 13 -10.36 -11.58 -4.33
N GLU A 14 -10.32 -11.11 -3.09
CA GLU A 14 -9.40 -10.05 -2.64
C GLU A 14 -7.94 -10.54 -2.58
N LEU A 15 -7.74 -11.84 -2.36
CA LEU A 15 -6.41 -12.44 -2.26
C LEU A 15 -5.70 -12.62 -3.61
N LYS A 16 -6.41 -12.43 -4.73
CA LYS A 16 -5.82 -12.33 -6.06
C LYS A 16 -5.41 -10.88 -6.35
N SER A 17 -4.61 -10.33 -5.47
CA SER A 17 -4.13 -8.96 -5.58
C SER A 17 -2.80 -8.92 -6.34
N GLY A 18 -2.57 -7.86 -7.11
CA GLY A 18 -1.28 -7.58 -7.72
C GLY A 18 -0.13 -7.33 -6.73
N PHE A 19 -0.40 -7.35 -5.41
CA PHE A 19 0.66 -7.32 -4.40
C PHE A 19 1.35 -8.68 -4.21
N PHE A 20 0.71 -9.76 -4.64
CA PHE A 20 1.21 -11.12 -4.48
C PHE A 20 1.62 -11.73 -5.81
N SER A 21 2.53 -12.70 -5.77
CA SER A 21 2.78 -13.54 -6.94
C SER A 21 1.51 -14.32 -7.32
N PRO A 22 1.22 -14.52 -8.61
CA PRO A 22 0.08 -15.34 -9.06
C PRO A 22 0.07 -16.76 -8.46
N ASP A 23 1.25 -17.29 -8.15
CA ASP A 23 1.42 -18.64 -7.57
C ASP A 23 1.37 -18.68 -6.04
N SER A 24 1.12 -17.54 -5.39
CA SER A 24 1.06 -17.46 -3.93
C SER A 24 -0.14 -18.23 -3.39
N ASN A 25 0.11 -19.06 -2.37
CA ASN A 25 -0.95 -19.80 -1.68
C ASN A 25 -1.49 -18.96 -0.51
N PRO A 26 -2.82 -18.69 -0.45
CA PRO A 26 -3.41 -17.95 0.66
C PRO A 26 -3.14 -18.56 2.05
N ALA A 27 -2.92 -19.88 2.13
CA ALA A 27 -2.54 -20.56 3.37
C ALA A 27 -1.18 -20.11 3.93
N ASP A 28 -0.32 -19.51 3.08
CA ASP A 28 0.99 -18.99 3.47
C ASP A 28 0.93 -17.57 4.04
N PHE A 29 -0.22 -16.92 3.98
CA PHE A 29 -0.38 -15.52 4.38
C PHE A 29 -0.69 -15.38 5.87
N LEU A 30 -0.04 -14.42 6.51
CA LEU A 30 -0.35 -13.95 7.85
C LEU A 30 -0.44 -12.42 7.83
N PHE A 31 -1.64 -11.89 7.96
CA PHE A 31 -1.85 -10.47 8.22
C PHE A 31 -1.75 -10.24 9.72
N PHE A 32 -1.09 -9.17 10.12
CA PHE A 32 -0.99 -8.84 11.55
C PHE A 32 -0.95 -7.34 11.78
N ASP A 33 -1.32 -6.97 13.00
CA ASP A 33 -1.30 -5.60 13.52
C ASP A 33 -1.14 -5.65 15.04
N ILE A 34 -0.44 -4.69 15.63
CA ILE A 34 -0.21 -4.63 17.08
C ILE A 34 -0.73 -3.35 17.69
N GLU A 35 -1.19 -3.49 18.96
CA GLU A 35 -1.51 -2.35 19.80
C GLU A 35 -0.55 -2.27 20.98
N THR A 36 -0.10 -1.06 21.27
CA THR A 36 0.94 -0.81 22.26
C THR A 36 0.52 0.24 23.28
N THR A 37 1.09 0.18 24.48
CA THR A 37 0.83 1.16 25.54
C THR A 37 1.56 2.49 25.32
N GLY A 38 2.28 2.65 24.23
CA GLY A 38 2.99 3.87 23.85
C GLY A 38 3.94 3.64 22.67
N LEU A 39 4.45 4.71 22.10
CA LEU A 39 5.25 4.66 20.86
C LEU A 39 6.69 4.14 21.05
N SER A 40 7.23 4.17 22.28
CA SER A 40 8.60 3.74 22.56
C SER A 40 8.64 2.33 23.14
N PRO A 41 9.22 1.34 22.44
CA PRO A 41 9.28 -0.04 22.94
C PRO A 41 10.15 -0.21 24.19
N LYS A 42 10.99 0.79 24.53
CA LYS A 42 11.81 0.80 25.75
C LYS A 42 10.94 0.91 27.01
N ASN A 43 9.91 1.78 26.97
CA ASN A 43 9.10 2.20 28.12
C ASN A 43 7.66 1.72 28.06
N SER A 44 7.26 1.08 26.98
CA SER A 44 5.90 0.60 26.75
C SER A 44 5.90 -0.85 26.29
N ARG A 45 4.70 -1.42 26.09
CA ARG A 45 4.47 -2.86 25.90
C ARG A 45 3.49 -3.09 24.77
N VAL A 46 3.56 -4.28 24.18
CA VAL A 46 2.49 -4.80 23.34
C VAL A 46 1.37 -5.34 24.25
N PHE A 47 0.14 -4.90 24.01
CA PHE A 47 -0.99 -5.41 24.78
C PHE A 47 -2.02 -6.16 23.94
N LEU A 48 -2.01 -5.99 22.62
CA LEU A 48 -2.88 -6.71 21.71
C LEU A 48 -2.10 -7.03 20.43
N ILE A 49 -2.20 -8.26 19.97
CA ILE A 49 -1.73 -8.69 18.65
C ILE A 49 -2.92 -9.28 17.92
N GLY A 50 -3.28 -8.67 16.81
CA GLY A 50 -4.27 -9.19 15.89
C GLY A 50 -3.61 -9.93 14.75
N MET A 51 -4.22 -11.01 14.33
CA MET A 51 -3.78 -11.86 13.23
C MET A 51 -4.97 -12.27 12.38
N LEU A 52 -4.73 -12.35 11.07
CA LEU A 52 -5.71 -12.90 10.14
C LEU A 52 -4.99 -13.85 9.18
N PHE A 53 -5.43 -15.10 9.13
CA PHE A 53 -4.82 -16.16 8.36
C PHE A 53 -5.85 -17.20 7.93
N GLN A 54 -5.54 -17.96 6.89
CA GLN A 54 -6.40 -19.06 6.46
C GLN A 54 -6.36 -20.19 7.47
N LYS A 55 -7.55 -20.67 7.87
CA LYS A 55 -7.68 -21.83 8.76
C LYS A 55 -7.20 -23.10 8.07
N GLU A 56 -6.53 -23.96 8.80
CA GLU A 56 -6.09 -25.25 8.28
C GLU A 56 -7.24 -26.08 7.72
N ASN A 57 -7.01 -26.69 6.58
CA ASN A 57 -7.97 -27.53 5.85
C ASN A 57 -9.31 -26.84 5.53
N SER A 58 -9.34 -25.50 5.44
CA SER A 58 -10.49 -24.69 5.09
C SER A 58 -10.10 -23.59 4.11
N LYS A 59 -11.10 -23.03 3.41
CA LYS A 59 -10.94 -21.78 2.64
C LYS A 59 -11.27 -20.54 3.48
N ASP A 60 -11.76 -20.74 4.69
CA ASP A 60 -12.14 -19.65 5.57
C ASP A 60 -10.91 -19.03 6.24
N PHE A 61 -10.97 -17.74 6.47
CA PHE A 61 -9.99 -17.00 7.25
C PHE A 61 -10.42 -16.89 8.70
N GLU A 62 -9.46 -17.04 9.59
CA GLU A 62 -9.63 -16.87 11.02
C GLU A 62 -8.97 -15.56 11.45
N LEU A 63 -9.76 -14.69 12.07
CA LEU A 63 -9.29 -13.55 12.82
C LEU A 63 -8.99 -14.03 14.25
N CYS A 64 -7.74 -14.00 14.65
CA CYS A 64 -7.27 -14.33 15.98
C CYS A 64 -6.69 -13.09 16.65
N GLN A 65 -7.19 -12.75 17.82
CA GLN A 65 -6.74 -11.59 18.60
C GLN A 65 -6.28 -12.05 19.98
N LEU A 66 -5.05 -11.70 20.32
CA LEU A 66 -4.42 -12.02 21.60
C LEU A 66 -4.31 -10.74 22.43
N LEU A 67 -4.98 -10.66 23.56
CA LEU A 67 -5.01 -9.47 24.44
C LEU A 67 -4.43 -9.80 25.81
N ALA A 68 -3.48 -9.00 26.30
CA ALA A 68 -2.95 -9.06 27.65
C ALA A 68 -4.00 -8.54 28.65
N GLU A 69 -4.28 -9.30 29.70
CA GLU A 69 -5.22 -8.92 30.76
C GLU A 69 -4.58 -8.02 31.81
N SER A 70 -3.26 -7.98 31.84
CA SER A 70 -2.51 -7.12 32.77
C SER A 70 -1.28 -6.50 32.10
N GLY A 71 -0.69 -5.49 32.74
CA GLY A 71 0.57 -4.88 32.30
C GLY A 71 1.83 -5.66 32.75
N GLU A 72 1.73 -6.93 33.09
CA GLU A 72 2.86 -7.73 33.53
C GLU A 72 3.66 -8.32 32.35
N ASP A 73 4.99 -8.46 32.51
CA ASP A 73 5.86 -8.99 31.47
C ASP A 73 5.48 -10.43 31.07
N LYS A 74 4.97 -11.24 31.99
CA LYS A 74 4.52 -12.59 31.70
C LYS A 74 3.37 -12.67 30.70
N GLU A 75 2.48 -11.66 30.71
CA GLU A 75 1.37 -11.59 29.76
C GLU A 75 1.88 -11.22 28.35
N GLU A 76 2.81 -10.26 28.28
CA GLU A 76 3.42 -9.90 27.00
C GLU A 76 4.26 -11.05 26.42
N ILE A 77 5.01 -11.78 27.26
CA ILE A 77 5.74 -12.98 26.83
C ILE A 77 4.78 -13.98 26.17
N ARG A 78 3.64 -14.29 26.80
CA ARG A 78 2.63 -15.19 26.24
C ARG A 78 2.06 -14.71 24.92
N LEU A 79 1.83 -13.38 24.76
CA LEU A 79 1.39 -12.79 23.50
C LEU A 79 2.42 -13.05 22.40
N LEU A 80 3.70 -12.74 22.66
CA LEU A 80 4.78 -12.89 21.70
C LEU A 80 4.99 -14.36 21.31
N GLU A 81 5.01 -15.26 22.28
CA GLU A 81 5.19 -16.71 22.04
C GLU A 81 4.03 -17.26 21.18
N ALA A 82 2.79 -16.90 21.50
CA ALA A 82 1.62 -17.34 20.74
C ALA A 82 1.64 -16.78 19.31
N PHE A 83 1.98 -15.51 19.14
CA PHE A 83 2.15 -14.89 17.83
C PHE A 83 3.22 -15.63 17.00
N TYR A 84 4.40 -15.84 17.56
CA TYR A 84 5.50 -16.49 16.86
C TYR A 84 5.23 -17.95 16.53
N SER A 85 4.48 -18.65 17.38
CA SER A 85 4.03 -20.01 17.09
C SER A 85 3.17 -20.07 15.82
N ILE A 86 2.23 -19.12 15.66
CA ILE A 86 1.38 -19.04 14.47
C ILE A 86 2.20 -18.58 13.25
N ALA A 87 3.06 -17.57 13.42
CA ALA A 87 3.88 -17.02 12.35
C ALA A 87 4.86 -18.04 11.77
N SER A 88 5.44 -18.92 12.59
CA SER A 88 6.46 -19.90 12.17
C SER A 88 6.00 -20.85 11.06
N SER A 89 4.70 -21.06 10.90
CA SER A 89 4.09 -21.91 9.87
C SER A 89 3.73 -21.17 8.59
N ARG A 90 4.00 -19.86 8.50
CA ARG A 90 3.60 -19.01 7.38
C ARG A 90 4.82 -18.52 6.60
N LYS A 91 4.59 -18.14 5.33
CA LYS A 91 5.65 -17.70 4.43
C LYS A 91 5.66 -16.17 4.27
N TYR A 92 4.49 -15.54 4.25
CA TYR A 92 4.33 -14.11 4.05
C TYR A 92 3.76 -13.43 5.28
N LEU A 93 4.43 -12.36 5.71
CA LEU A 93 3.99 -11.49 6.79
C LEU A 93 3.48 -10.17 6.20
N ILE A 94 2.18 -9.94 6.29
CA ILE A 94 1.50 -8.83 5.65
C ILE A 94 1.03 -7.83 6.70
N HIS A 95 1.32 -6.55 6.47
CA HIS A 95 1.04 -5.49 7.43
C HIS A 95 0.91 -4.13 6.73
N PHE A 96 0.43 -3.13 7.44
CA PHE A 96 0.38 -1.75 6.96
C PHE A 96 1.38 -0.89 7.74
N ASN A 97 2.45 -0.42 7.08
CA ASN A 97 3.55 0.36 7.66
C ASN A 97 4.31 -0.33 8.82
N GLY A 98 4.11 -1.61 9.01
CA GLY A 98 4.71 -2.37 10.11
C GLY A 98 6.22 -2.48 10.05
N SER A 99 6.82 -2.33 8.85
CA SER A 99 8.28 -2.25 8.69
C SER A 99 8.89 -1.07 9.46
N SER A 100 8.10 -0.01 9.72
CA SER A 100 8.56 1.20 10.41
C SER A 100 8.20 1.21 11.90
N PHE A 101 7.20 0.42 12.33
CA PHE A 101 6.71 0.43 13.71
C PHE A 101 6.58 -0.99 14.30
N ASP A 102 5.67 -1.80 13.82
CA ASP A 102 5.27 -3.08 14.44
C ASP A 102 6.45 -4.05 14.56
N ILE A 103 7.17 -4.26 13.49
CA ILE A 103 8.28 -5.21 13.44
C ILE A 103 9.45 -4.78 14.31
N PRO A 104 9.99 -3.56 14.21
CA PRO A 104 11.02 -3.08 15.14
C PRO A 104 10.57 -3.09 16.59
N TYR A 105 9.28 -2.81 16.83
CA TYR A 105 8.71 -2.85 18.18
C TYR A 105 8.71 -4.28 18.75
N LEU A 106 8.19 -5.24 18.00
CA LEU A 106 8.18 -6.65 18.39
C LEU A 106 9.59 -7.19 18.63
N LEU A 107 10.55 -6.88 17.75
CA LEU A 107 11.95 -7.30 17.90
C LEU A 107 12.58 -6.76 19.19
N HIS A 108 12.37 -5.44 19.46
CA HIS A 108 12.91 -4.84 20.68
C HIS A 108 12.29 -5.43 21.95
N ARG A 109 10.96 -5.67 21.96
CA ARG A 109 10.27 -6.29 23.10
C ARG A 109 10.72 -7.73 23.30
N SER A 110 10.86 -8.48 22.22
CA SER A 110 11.35 -9.86 22.25
C SER A 110 12.76 -9.96 22.83
N GLN A 111 13.66 -9.09 22.40
CA GLN A 111 15.01 -9.02 22.95
C GLN A 111 15.00 -8.71 24.46
N LYS A 112 14.20 -7.72 24.88
CA LYS A 112 14.07 -7.33 26.29
C LYS A 112 13.51 -8.44 27.17
N LEU A 113 12.55 -9.22 26.63
CA LEU A 113 11.84 -10.28 27.35
C LEU A 113 12.43 -11.68 27.13
N GLN A 114 13.52 -11.78 26.37
CA GLN A 114 14.21 -13.03 26.03
C GLN A 114 13.30 -14.05 25.30
N VAL A 115 12.39 -13.54 24.46
CA VAL A 115 11.56 -14.36 23.57
C VAL A 115 12.21 -14.39 22.18
N THR A 116 12.32 -15.58 21.59
CA THR A 116 12.95 -15.74 20.26
C THR A 116 11.94 -15.44 19.15
N PRO A 117 12.18 -14.43 18.28
CA PRO A 117 11.34 -14.18 17.13
C PRO A 117 11.41 -15.31 16.09
N SER A 118 10.32 -15.62 15.41
CA SER A 118 10.27 -16.67 14.39
C SER A 118 9.92 -16.18 12.98
N PHE A 119 9.77 -14.87 12.75
CA PHE A 119 9.38 -14.33 11.45
C PHE A 119 10.55 -13.85 10.58
N GLU A 120 11.80 -14.08 10.99
CA GLU A 120 12.99 -13.63 10.24
C GLU A 120 13.10 -14.24 8.83
N LYS A 121 12.52 -15.43 8.63
CA LYS A 121 12.50 -16.11 7.32
C LYS A 121 11.28 -15.78 6.47
N MET A 122 10.33 -15.02 7.00
CA MET A 122 9.12 -14.64 6.28
C MET A 122 9.41 -13.51 5.32
N GLU A 123 8.80 -13.58 4.14
CA GLU A 123 8.76 -12.46 3.21
C GLU A 123 7.77 -11.41 3.72
N GLN A 124 8.24 -10.18 3.90
CA GLN A 124 7.42 -9.10 4.42
C GLN A 124 6.77 -8.31 3.29
N ILE A 125 5.47 -8.14 3.37
CA ILE A 125 4.68 -7.32 2.43
C ILE A 125 4.07 -6.15 3.21
N ASP A 126 4.71 -4.99 3.07
CA ASP A 126 4.24 -3.74 3.67
C ASP A 126 3.29 -3.03 2.69
N LEU A 127 1.99 -3.15 2.91
CA LEU A 127 0.96 -2.60 2.03
C LEU A 127 1.12 -1.08 1.83
N TYR A 128 1.55 -0.35 2.86
CA TYR A 128 1.81 1.07 2.75
C TYR A 128 2.93 1.36 1.74
N ARG A 129 4.06 0.66 1.84
CA ARG A 129 5.19 0.83 0.92
C ARG A 129 4.81 0.40 -0.50
N GLU A 130 4.04 -0.68 -0.62
CA GLU A 130 3.58 -1.18 -1.91
C GLU A 130 2.66 -0.19 -2.62
N LEU A 131 1.74 0.46 -1.90
CA LEU A 131 0.89 1.52 -2.43
C LEU A 131 1.72 2.73 -2.89
N LEU A 132 2.70 3.15 -2.10
CA LEU A 132 3.55 4.29 -2.45
C LEU A 132 4.48 4.05 -3.66
N ARG A 133 4.61 2.81 -4.15
CA ARG A 133 5.27 2.52 -5.44
C ARG A 133 4.48 3.03 -6.64
N MET A 134 3.24 3.45 -6.44
CA MET A 134 2.40 4.11 -7.44
C MET A 134 2.16 5.58 -7.06
N PRO A 135 3.22 6.41 -7.06
CA PRO A 135 3.20 7.75 -6.47
C PRO A 135 2.24 8.70 -7.17
N CYS A 136 1.94 8.48 -8.46
CA CYS A 136 1.00 9.31 -9.21
C CYS A 136 -0.41 9.27 -8.63
N PHE A 137 -0.83 8.17 -8.01
CA PHE A 137 -2.15 8.04 -7.40
C PHE A 137 -2.16 8.39 -5.91
N PHE A 138 -1.10 8.06 -5.17
CA PHE A 138 -1.16 8.05 -3.71
C PHE A 138 -0.28 9.10 -3.03
N ARG A 139 0.79 9.61 -3.69
CA ARG A 139 1.72 10.54 -3.04
C ARG A 139 1.10 11.87 -2.65
N GLN A 140 0.09 12.33 -3.40
CA GLN A 140 -0.56 13.62 -3.20
C GLN A 140 -1.82 13.53 -2.33
N MET A 141 -2.10 12.38 -1.73
CA MET A 141 -3.21 12.23 -0.80
C MET A 141 -2.99 13.14 0.43
N PRO A 142 -4.06 13.70 1.00
CA PRO A 142 -3.96 14.58 2.18
C PRO A 142 -3.51 13.84 3.44
N GLY A 143 -3.61 12.52 3.46
CA GLY A 143 -3.17 11.65 4.55
C GLY A 143 -2.68 10.31 4.04
N HIS A 144 -1.84 9.66 4.84
CA HIS A 144 -1.23 8.37 4.51
C HIS A 144 -1.41 7.32 5.61
N ARG A 145 -2.40 7.52 6.49
CA ARG A 145 -2.80 6.49 7.45
C ARG A 145 -3.63 5.42 6.75
N GLN A 146 -3.73 4.24 7.29
CA GLN A 146 -4.53 3.16 6.73
C GLN A 146 -5.96 3.61 6.42
N LYS A 147 -6.61 4.33 7.33
CA LYS A 147 -7.96 4.90 7.16
C LYS A 147 -8.10 5.80 5.91
N ASP A 148 -7.05 6.50 5.56
CA ASP A 148 -7.05 7.39 4.39
C ASP A 148 -7.12 6.57 3.09
N PHE A 149 -6.41 5.44 3.01
CA PHE A 149 -6.50 4.51 1.88
C PHE A 149 -7.81 3.69 1.89
N GLU A 150 -8.29 3.28 3.06
CA GLU A 150 -9.57 2.58 3.21
C GLU A 150 -10.74 3.40 2.64
N SER A 151 -10.68 4.72 2.77
CA SER A 151 -11.70 5.62 2.21
C SER A 151 -11.80 5.54 0.69
N LEU A 152 -10.70 5.25 -0.01
CA LEU A 152 -10.69 5.12 -1.48
C LEU A 152 -11.45 3.88 -1.95
N VAL A 153 -11.45 2.82 -1.16
CA VAL A 153 -12.15 1.56 -1.44
C VAL A 153 -13.50 1.46 -0.73
N SER A 154 -13.94 2.56 -0.09
CA SER A 154 -15.22 2.66 0.63
C SER A 154 -15.38 1.58 1.71
N TYR A 155 -14.29 1.22 2.41
CA TYR A 155 -14.35 0.26 3.51
C TYR A 155 -15.25 0.78 4.65
N PRO A 156 -16.29 0.04 5.06
CA PRO A 156 -17.26 0.50 6.07
C PRO A 156 -16.72 0.28 7.48
N ARG A 157 -15.69 1.03 7.87
CA ARG A 157 -15.08 0.97 9.20
C ARG A 157 -16.12 1.26 10.29
N LYS A 158 -16.17 0.41 11.32
CA LYS A 158 -17.05 0.57 12.47
C LYS A 158 -16.37 1.26 13.64
N ASP A 159 -15.05 1.09 13.73
CA ASP A 159 -14.23 1.74 14.75
C ASP A 159 -13.96 3.21 14.41
N GLN A 160 -14.07 4.06 15.45
CA GLN A 160 -13.79 5.50 15.35
C GLN A 160 -12.66 5.94 16.29
N LEU A 161 -12.06 5.00 17.04
CA LEU A 161 -11.04 5.30 18.03
C LEU A 161 -9.72 5.71 17.39
N SER A 162 -8.98 6.52 18.10
CA SER A 162 -7.59 6.82 17.80
C SER A 162 -6.66 5.93 18.64
N GLY A 163 -5.43 5.71 18.20
CA GLY A 163 -4.44 4.95 18.98
C GLY A 163 -4.21 5.51 20.39
N LYS A 164 -4.38 6.84 20.61
CA LYS A 164 -4.30 7.43 21.95
C LYS A 164 -5.47 7.02 22.85
N GLU A 165 -6.65 6.87 22.28
CA GLU A 165 -7.85 6.41 23.01
C GLU A 165 -7.74 4.92 23.30
N MET A 166 -7.17 4.13 22.38
CA MET A 166 -6.86 2.73 22.61
C MET A 166 -5.99 2.50 23.85
N ILE A 167 -4.93 3.28 24.00
CA ILE A 167 -4.07 3.22 25.20
C ILE A 167 -4.87 3.50 26.48
N LYS A 168 -5.72 4.55 26.48
CA LYS A 168 -6.56 4.89 27.63
C LYS A 168 -7.57 3.80 27.96
N PHE A 169 -8.20 3.23 26.93
CA PHE A 169 -9.18 2.16 27.10
C PHE A 169 -8.54 0.89 27.63
N TYR A 170 -7.34 0.55 27.17
CA TYR A 170 -6.60 -0.58 27.71
C TYR A 170 -6.19 -0.33 29.17
N GLN A 171 -5.69 0.85 29.53
CA GLN A 171 -5.36 1.20 30.92
C GLN A 171 -6.57 1.13 31.86
N ASN A 172 -7.76 1.54 31.38
CA ASN A 172 -9.00 1.42 32.12
C ASN A 172 -9.44 -0.03 32.23
N TYR A 173 -9.30 -0.81 31.16
CA TYR A 173 -9.59 -2.24 31.14
C TYR A 173 -8.76 -3.01 32.18
N VAL A 174 -7.45 -2.76 32.25
CA VAL A 174 -6.57 -3.40 33.24
C VAL A 174 -6.98 -3.05 34.68
N LYS A 175 -7.44 -1.82 34.92
CA LYS A 175 -7.89 -1.37 36.27
C LYS A 175 -9.27 -1.91 36.64
N SER A 176 -10.18 -1.95 35.69
CA SER A 176 -11.56 -2.36 35.86
C SER A 176 -12.07 -3.07 34.60
N PRO A 177 -11.83 -4.38 34.49
CA PRO A 177 -12.22 -5.15 33.32
C PRO A 177 -13.72 -5.07 33.07
N SER A 178 -14.11 -4.72 31.84
CA SER A 178 -15.51 -4.73 31.40
C SER A 178 -15.63 -5.32 30.00
N LYS A 179 -16.77 -5.96 29.72
CA LYS A 179 -17.07 -6.52 28.39
C LYS A 179 -17.10 -5.45 27.31
N GLU A 180 -17.52 -4.23 27.65
CA GLU A 180 -17.59 -3.14 26.69
C GLU A 180 -16.21 -2.62 26.29
N LEU A 181 -15.32 -2.38 27.25
CA LEU A 181 -13.94 -2.00 26.96
C LEU A 181 -13.23 -3.07 26.15
N LEU A 182 -13.40 -4.34 26.51
CA LEU A 182 -12.85 -5.45 25.74
C LEU A 182 -13.35 -5.44 24.30
N ARG A 183 -14.67 -5.28 24.10
CA ARG A 183 -15.28 -5.21 22.76
C ARG A 183 -14.72 -4.06 21.93
N LEU A 184 -14.52 -2.88 22.52
CA LEU A 184 -13.96 -1.72 21.81
C LEU A 184 -12.50 -1.94 21.41
N LEU A 185 -11.67 -2.49 22.30
CA LEU A 185 -10.28 -2.83 22.02
C LEU A 185 -10.17 -3.83 20.86
N LEU A 186 -10.96 -4.91 20.91
CA LEU A 186 -10.96 -5.93 19.87
C LEU A 186 -11.54 -5.41 18.54
N LEU A 187 -12.54 -4.51 18.59
CA LEU A 187 -13.14 -3.92 17.38
C LEU A 187 -12.12 -3.08 16.59
N HIS A 188 -11.34 -2.23 17.27
CA HIS A 188 -10.34 -1.39 16.63
C HIS A 188 -9.36 -2.23 15.81
N ASN A 189 -8.67 -3.15 16.46
CA ASN A 189 -7.71 -4.04 15.81
C ASN A 189 -8.35 -4.96 14.73
N SER A 190 -9.61 -5.42 14.97
CA SER A 190 -10.35 -6.17 13.96
C SER A 190 -10.62 -5.36 12.69
N ASP A 191 -10.95 -4.07 12.84
CA ASP A 191 -11.18 -3.19 11.70
C ASP A 191 -9.88 -2.85 10.97
N ASP A 192 -8.74 -2.75 11.67
CA ASP A 192 -7.43 -2.57 11.03
C ASP A 192 -7.06 -3.78 10.17
N LEU A 193 -7.24 -4.99 10.67
CA LEU A 193 -6.97 -6.21 9.90
C LEU A 193 -7.91 -6.38 8.70
N LYS A 194 -9.20 -6.14 8.87
CA LYS A 194 -10.19 -6.21 7.78
C LYS A 194 -9.97 -5.09 6.76
N GLY A 195 -9.57 -3.92 7.23
CA GLY A 195 -9.17 -2.79 6.40
C GLY A 195 -8.00 -3.16 5.48
N MET A 196 -6.95 -3.82 6.00
CA MET A 196 -5.85 -4.30 5.16
C MET A 196 -6.33 -5.20 4.02
N ILE A 197 -7.28 -6.11 4.29
CA ILE A 197 -7.87 -6.95 3.23
C ILE A 197 -8.54 -6.11 2.15
N SER A 198 -9.29 -5.08 2.53
CA SER A 198 -9.97 -4.19 1.57
C SER A 198 -8.98 -3.45 0.66
N LEU A 199 -7.78 -3.13 1.17
CA LEU A 199 -6.72 -2.46 0.42
C LEU A 199 -6.04 -3.37 -0.62
N LEU A 200 -6.15 -4.69 -0.50
CA LEU A 200 -5.51 -5.62 -1.44
C LEU A 200 -5.95 -5.38 -2.88
N ASN A 201 -7.20 -4.96 -3.08
CA ASN A 201 -7.71 -4.65 -4.41
C ASN A 201 -6.96 -3.51 -5.10
N LEU A 202 -6.40 -2.54 -4.35
CA LEU A 202 -5.58 -1.47 -4.91
C LEU A 202 -4.29 -1.99 -5.57
N GLY A 203 -3.81 -3.17 -5.16
CA GLY A 203 -2.68 -3.85 -5.79
C GLY A 203 -2.90 -4.15 -7.27
N ASN A 204 -4.16 -4.26 -7.70
CA ASN A 204 -4.50 -4.48 -9.10
C ASN A 204 -4.10 -3.31 -10.03
N LEU A 205 -3.79 -2.13 -9.48
CA LEU A 205 -3.18 -1.03 -10.24
C LEU A 205 -1.81 -1.40 -10.84
N ARG A 206 -1.11 -2.38 -10.26
CA ARG A 206 0.17 -2.86 -10.79
C ARG A 206 0.07 -3.41 -12.21
N GLN A 207 -1.11 -3.84 -12.63
CA GLN A 207 -1.37 -4.25 -14.01
C GLN A 207 -0.95 -3.18 -15.01
N LEU A 208 -1.04 -1.89 -14.65
CA LEU A 208 -0.58 -0.78 -15.50
C LEU A 208 0.95 -0.79 -15.64
N LEU A 209 1.69 -1.11 -14.59
CA LEU A 209 3.14 -1.18 -14.59
C LEU A 209 3.65 -2.46 -15.27
N ASN A 210 2.93 -3.56 -15.10
CA ASN A 210 3.27 -4.87 -15.65
C ASN A 210 2.80 -5.06 -17.10
N GLN A 211 2.09 -4.07 -17.68
CA GLN A 211 1.49 -4.15 -19.02
C GLN A 211 0.45 -5.30 -19.15
N GLU A 212 -0.26 -5.60 -18.05
CA GLU A 212 -1.30 -6.62 -17.98
C GLU A 212 -2.68 -6.03 -18.30
N TYR A 213 -2.81 -5.43 -19.48
CA TYR A 213 -4.05 -4.81 -19.96
C TYR A 213 -4.16 -4.94 -21.47
N THR A 214 -5.36 -4.73 -22.01
CA THR A 214 -5.60 -4.60 -23.44
C THR A 214 -5.97 -3.15 -23.78
N ILE A 215 -5.52 -2.67 -24.95
CA ILE A 215 -5.96 -1.38 -25.49
C ILE A 215 -7.26 -1.63 -26.25
N GLU A 216 -8.38 -1.12 -25.70
CA GLU A 216 -9.69 -1.23 -26.34
C GLU A 216 -9.87 -0.20 -27.45
N GLN A 217 -9.40 1.02 -27.20
CA GLN A 217 -9.61 2.14 -28.10
C GLN A 217 -8.49 3.15 -28.01
N THR A 218 -8.13 3.71 -29.15
CA THR A 218 -7.26 4.88 -29.26
C THR A 218 -7.94 5.88 -30.18
N GLU A 219 -8.18 7.09 -29.69
CA GLU A 219 -8.87 8.12 -30.47
C GLU A 219 -8.24 9.49 -30.20
N GLU A 220 -8.29 10.32 -31.22
CA GLU A 220 -7.95 11.74 -31.08
C GLU A 220 -9.19 12.49 -30.65
N VAL A 221 -9.05 13.31 -29.60
CA VAL A 221 -10.10 14.18 -29.07
C VAL A 221 -9.63 15.62 -29.02
N THR A 222 -10.53 16.55 -29.32
CA THR A 222 -10.26 17.97 -29.17
C THR A 222 -11.03 18.51 -27.99
N GLU A 223 -10.33 19.07 -27.02
CA GLU A 223 -10.90 19.77 -25.86
C GLU A 223 -10.53 21.25 -25.95
N THR A 224 -11.32 22.11 -25.32
CA THR A 224 -11.05 23.54 -25.27
C THR A 224 -10.44 23.91 -23.93
N ASP A 225 -9.35 24.68 -23.93
CA ASP A 225 -8.77 25.20 -22.69
C ASP A 225 -9.62 26.32 -22.08
N LEU A 226 -9.20 26.86 -20.94
CA LEU A 226 -9.89 27.94 -20.23
C LEU A 226 -9.96 29.24 -21.04
N ASN A 227 -9.11 29.42 -22.05
CA ASN A 227 -9.04 30.60 -22.91
C ASN A 227 -9.79 30.38 -24.23
N GLY A 228 -10.44 29.24 -24.42
CA GLY A 228 -11.14 28.89 -25.65
C GLY A 228 -10.27 28.31 -26.76
N THR A 229 -8.98 28.00 -26.48
CA THR A 229 -8.06 27.41 -27.46
C THR A 229 -8.31 25.94 -27.61
N PRO A 230 -8.47 25.39 -28.82
CA PRO A 230 -8.61 23.96 -29.03
C PRO A 230 -7.29 23.23 -28.73
N LEU A 231 -7.35 22.22 -27.90
CA LEU A 231 -6.24 21.34 -27.54
C LEU A 231 -6.52 19.94 -28.06
N ARG A 232 -5.70 19.48 -29.01
CA ARG A 232 -5.75 18.11 -29.50
C ARG A 232 -5.08 17.19 -28.49
N LYS A 233 -5.73 16.07 -28.17
CA LYS A 233 -5.26 15.07 -27.22
C LYS A 233 -5.47 13.68 -27.79
N LEU A 234 -4.60 12.77 -27.43
CA LEU A 234 -4.78 11.33 -27.66
C LEU A 234 -5.40 10.70 -26.42
N LEU A 235 -6.52 10.02 -26.58
CA LEU A 235 -7.22 9.29 -25.54
C LEU A 235 -7.03 7.78 -25.76
N PHE A 236 -6.39 7.11 -24.82
CA PHE A 236 -6.32 5.67 -24.75
C PHE A 236 -7.37 5.18 -23.76
N THR A 237 -8.15 4.17 -24.15
CA THR A 237 -9.00 3.39 -23.26
C THR A 237 -8.42 2.00 -23.12
N LEU A 238 -8.04 1.64 -21.89
CA LEU A 238 -7.44 0.35 -21.56
C LEU A 238 -8.41 -0.46 -20.72
N GLN A 239 -8.38 -1.78 -20.90
CA GLN A 239 -9.11 -2.76 -20.12
C GLN A 239 -8.12 -3.56 -19.26
N LEU A 240 -8.26 -3.48 -17.93
CA LEU A 240 -7.50 -4.27 -16.96
C LEU A 240 -8.08 -5.68 -16.85
N ASN A 241 -7.23 -6.67 -16.62
CA ASN A 241 -7.63 -8.06 -16.37
C ASN A 241 -8.40 -8.19 -15.02
N HIS A 242 -7.99 -7.43 -14.01
CA HIS A 242 -8.63 -7.41 -12.69
C HIS A 242 -9.12 -6.00 -12.35
N SER A 243 -10.31 -5.91 -11.75
CA SER A 243 -10.90 -4.62 -11.37
C SER A 243 -10.18 -3.94 -10.22
N VAL A 244 -10.22 -2.62 -10.23
CA VAL A 244 -9.81 -1.76 -9.11
C VAL A 244 -11.05 -1.16 -8.47
N SER A 245 -11.30 -1.44 -7.20
CA SER A 245 -12.54 -1.01 -6.50
C SER A 245 -12.54 0.48 -6.10
N ALA A 246 -11.59 1.27 -6.59
CA ALA A 246 -11.49 2.69 -6.32
C ALA A 246 -11.67 3.51 -7.59
N LEU A 247 -12.25 4.71 -7.44
CA LEU A 247 -12.20 5.73 -8.48
C LEU A 247 -10.95 6.59 -8.23
N LEU A 248 -9.96 6.45 -9.11
CA LEU A 248 -8.68 7.14 -8.97
C LEU A 248 -8.42 8.04 -10.16
N SER A 249 -7.70 9.12 -9.91
CA SER A 249 -7.17 9.98 -10.97
C SER A 249 -5.76 10.44 -10.62
N ALA A 250 -4.97 10.68 -11.65
CA ALA A 250 -3.63 11.21 -11.52
C ALA A 250 -3.35 12.22 -12.64
N SER A 251 -2.80 13.37 -12.27
CA SER A 251 -2.31 14.38 -13.21
C SER A 251 -0.79 14.31 -13.23
N LEU A 252 -0.24 14.01 -14.39
CA LEU A 252 1.19 13.98 -14.65
C LEU A 252 1.54 15.09 -15.66
N PRO A 253 2.78 15.55 -15.76
CA PRO A 253 3.17 16.62 -16.69
C PRO A 253 2.79 16.35 -18.15
N PHE A 254 2.71 15.08 -18.54
CA PHE A 254 2.51 14.63 -19.91
C PHE A 254 1.20 13.87 -20.14
N CYS A 255 0.44 13.53 -19.08
CA CYS A 255 -0.84 12.85 -19.23
C CYS A 255 -1.75 13.02 -18.01
N TYR A 256 -3.04 12.77 -18.22
CA TYR A 256 -4.05 12.62 -17.17
C TYR A 256 -4.62 11.22 -17.22
N ILE A 257 -4.59 10.52 -16.07
CA ILE A 257 -5.02 9.13 -15.94
C ILE A 257 -6.26 9.07 -15.07
N THR A 258 -7.26 8.28 -15.46
CA THR A 258 -8.40 7.92 -14.62
C THR A 258 -8.56 6.42 -14.61
N VAL A 259 -8.83 5.86 -13.42
CA VAL A 259 -9.09 4.43 -13.22
C VAL A 259 -10.48 4.27 -12.61
N ARG A 260 -11.29 3.39 -13.22
CA ARG A 260 -12.61 3.03 -12.70
C ARG A 260 -12.91 1.58 -13.03
N ASN A 261 -12.99 0.74 -12.03
CA ASN A 261 -13.17 -0.71 -12.17
C ASN A 261 -12.09 -1.33 -13.10
N HIS A 262 -12.49 -1.92 -14.21
CA HIS A 262 -11.57 -2.48 -15.21
C HIS A 262 -11.06 -1.45 -16.22
N LYS A 263 -11.64 -0.24 -16.27
CA LYS A 263 -11.31 0.74 -17.30
C LYS A 263 -10.32 1.79 -16.82
N VAL A 264 -9.31 2.00 -17.65
CA VAL A 264 -8.34 3.09 -17.48
C VAL A 264 -8.40 3.97 -18.71
N LYS A 265 -8.51 5.28 -18.48
CA LYS A 265 -8.41 6.27 -19.55
C LYS A 265 -7.16 7.11 -19.33
N ILE A 266 -6.35 7.22 -20.37
CA ILE A 266 -5.13 8.02 -20.38
C ILE A 266 -5.28 9.09 -21.46
N LYS A 267 -5.30 10.36 -21.06
CA LYS A 267 -5.29 11.50 -21.97
C LYS A 267 -3.90 12.09 -22.04
N MET A 268 -3.37 12.22 -23.25
CA MET A 268 -2.07 12.83 -23.51
C MET A 268 -2.23 13.99 -24.50
N PRO A 269 -1.59 15.16 -24.28
CA PRO A 269 -1.58 16.22 -25.25
C PRO A 269 -0.85 15.77 -26.53
N LEU A 270 -1.42 16.09 -27.70
CA LEU A 270 -0.74 15.94 -28.97
C LEU A 270 0.08 17.20 -29.25
N TYR A 271 1.32 16.99 -29.59
CA TYR A 271 2.22 18.03 -30.00
C TYR A 271 2.56 17.85 -31.49
N GLU A 272 2.31 18.89 -32.26
CA GLU A 272 2.76 18.95 -33.67
C GLU A 272 3.96 19.89 -33.74
N GLY A 273 5.05 19.36 -34.24
CA GLY A 273 6.28 20.13 -34.39
C GLY A 273 7.43 19.29 -34.91
N THR A 274 8.53 19.94 -35.18
CA THR A 274 9.75 19.27 -35.59
C THR A 274 10.45 18.70 -34.36
N LEU A 275 10.61 17.36 -34.30
CA LEU A 275 11.43 16.71 -33.27
C LEU A 275 12.89 16.97 -33.60
N LYS A 276 13.59 17.62 -32.66
CA LYS A 276 15.05 17.80 -32.76
C LYS A 276 15.74 16.66 -32.01
N TYR A 277 16.64 15.98 -32.68
CA TYR A 277 17.50 14.97 -32.06
C TYR A 277 18.71 15.67 -31.43
N TYR A 278 18.94 15.38 -30.14
CA TYR A 278 20.12 15.85 -29.41
C TYR A 278 21.15 14.72 -29.36
N TYR A 279 22.36 14.98 -29.88
CA TYR A 279 23.46 14.04 -29.74
C TYR A 279 23.82 13.83 -28.26
N PRO A 280 24.20 12.61 -27.83
CA PRO A 280 24.63 12.35 -26.46
C PRO A 280 25.75 13.27 -25.98
N ASP A 281 26.63 13.67 -26.91
CA ASP A 281 27.75 14.57 -26.72
C ASP A 281 27.51 15.98 -27.28
N TYR A 282 26.25 16.45 -27.19
CA TYR A 282 25.80 17.74 -27.75
C TYR A 282 26.71 18.93 -27.40
N GLN A 283 27.43 18.85 -26.27
CA GLN A 283 28.41 19.87 -25.88
C GLN A 283 29.55 20.06 -26.87
N ASN A 284 29.80 19.09 -27.76
CA ASN A 284 30.80 19.12 -28.81
C ASN A 284 30.28 19.64 -30.14
N TYR A 285 29.04 20.11 -30.19
CA TYR A 285 28.39 20.64 -31.40
C TYR A 285 28.02 22.11 -31.25
N TYR A 286 28.08 22.85 -32.38
CA TYR A 286 27.41 24.14 -32.56
C TYR A 286 26.13 23.91 -33.33
N TYR A 287 25.02 24.54 -32.88
CA TYR A 287 23.80 24.59 -33.67
C TYR A 287 23.81 25.85 -34.54
N LEU A 288 23.65 25.68 -35.83
CA LEU A 288 23.53 26.74 -36.80
C LEU A 288 22.06 27.04 -37.08
N PRO A 289 21.46 28.13 -36.51
CA PRO A 289 20.03 28.33 -36.51
C PRO A 289 19.44 28.65 -37.88
N TYR A 290 20.23 29.16 -38.81
CA TYR A 290 19.75 29.49 -40.16
C TYR A 290 19.75 28.26 -41.09
N GLU A 291 20.71 27.39 -40.92
CA GLU A 291 20.88 26.14 -41.70
C GLU A 291 20.13 24.98 -41.05
N GLU A 292 19.64 25.19 -39.82
CA GLU A 292 18.99 24.15 -38.97
C GLU A 292 19.83 22.87 -38.78
N GLU A 293 21.16 23.00 -38.82
CA GLU A 293 22.11 21.90 -38.71
C GLU A 293 22.97 22.00 -37.43
N ALA A 294 23.44 20.82 -36.95
CA ALA A 294 24.41 20.73 -35.88
C ALA A 294 25.76 20.34 -36.43
N VAL A 295 26.79 21.16 -36.21
CA VAL A 295 28.14 20.96 -36.69
C VAL A 295 29.09 20.70 -35.53
N HIS A 296 29.87 19.62 -35.61
CA HIS A 296 30.83 19.30 -34.57
C HIS A 296 31.93 20.38 -34.47
N LYS A 297 32.33 20.72 -33.26
CA LYS A 297 33.31 21.79 -32.96
C LYS A 297 34.69 21.59 -33.59
N SER A 298 35.04 20.35 -33.98
CA SER A 298 36.26 20.05 -34.69
C SER A 298 36.22 20.49 -36.16
N VAL A 299 35.06 20.82 -36.71
CA VAL A 299 34.96 21.37 -38.05
C VAL A 299 35.29 22.86 -37.97
N GLU A 300 36.35 23.33 -38.58
CA GLU A 300 36.64 24.75 -38.72
C GLU A 300 35.54 25.40 -39.56
N ILE A 301 34.68 26.15 -38.88
CA ILE A 301 33.71 26.99 -39.58
C ILE A 301 34.51 28.16 -40.11
N GLY A 302 34.74 28.16 -41.43
CA GLY A 302 35.40 29.26 -42.13
C GLY A 302 34.69 30.56 -41.74
N ARG A 303 35.44 31.60 -41.31
CA ARG A 303 34.90 32.93 -41.03
C ARG A 303 34.32 33.46 -42.35
N ALA A 304 33.00 33.48 -42.45
CA ALA A 304 32.36 34.30 -43.44
C ALA A 304 32.72 35.77 -43.11
N HIS A 305 33.48 36.36 -43.94
CA HIS A 305 33.69 37.82 -43.90
C HIS A 305 32.34 38.49 -44.20
N VAL A 306 31.83 39.23 -43.23
CA VAL A 306 30.79 40.21 -43.43
C VAL A 306 31.44 41.45 -44.07
#